data_1156805608eab79a26f05cee705822b3
#
_entry.id   1156805608eab79a26f05cee705822b3
#
_cell.length_a   1.000
_cell.length_b   1.000
_cell.length_c   1.000
_cell.angle_alpha   90.00
_cell.angle_beta   90.00
_cell.angle_gamma   90.00
#
_symmetry.space_group_name_H-M   'P 1'
#
loop_
_entity.id
_entity.type
_entity.pdbx_description
1 polymer ?
#
loop_
_entity_poly.entity_id
_entity_poly.type
_entity_poly.pdbx_seq_one_letter_code
_entity_poly.pdbx_strand_id
1 'polypeptide(L)'
;MRRDGQDRIFRAVADGTRRNILERLHQREHTVLELCEPFRMTQPSLSKHLAVLRRSGLITARRSGRHRYYRLAPEPLEQIAAWAAQFRDVRDPSGHVWRLTQINKLKDA
;
A
#
# COMPACT_ATOMS: atom_id res chain seq x y z
N MET A 1 12.37 -10.62 10.99
CA MET A 1 12.03 -10.09 9.68
C MET A 1 13.20 -9.39 9.03
N ARG A 2 13.44 -9.67 7.80
CA ARG A 2 14.55 -9.08 7.09
C ARG A 2 14.20 -7.69 6.57
N ARG A 3 15.14 -6.75 6.70
CA ARG A 3 14.95 -5.39 6.23
C ARG A 3 14.59 -5.32 4.75
N ASP A 4 15.23 -6.15 3.93
CA ASP A 4 14.99 -6.13 2.48
C ASP A 4 13.54 -6.35 2.12
N GLY A 5 12.88 -7.32 2.76
CA GLY A 5 11.47 -7.60 2.52
C GLY A 5 10.58 -6.46 2.98
N GLN A 6 10.87 -5.91 4.15
CA GLN A 6 10.13 -4.77 4.69
C GLN A 6 10.32 -3.53 3.84
N ASP A 7 11.56 -3.23 3.46
CA ASP A 7 11.87 -2.08 2.62
C ASP A 7 11.16 -2.17 1.27
N ARG A 8 11.06 -3.37 0.72
CA ARG A 8 10.36 -3.59 -0.54
C ARG A 8 8.90 -3.21 -0.44
N ILE A 9 8.26 -3.56 0.68
CA ILE A 9 6.86 -3.21 0.93
C ILE A 9 6.71 -1.69 1.06
N PHE A 10 7.58 -1.06 1.83
CA PHE A 10 7.55 0.40 2.00
C PHE A 10 7.76 1.13 0.67
N ARG A 11 8.69 0.67 -0.16
CA ARG A 11 8.90 1.27 -1.48
C ARG A 11 7.68 1.12 -2.36
N ALA A 12 7.02 -0.03 -2.30
CA ALA A 12 5.85 -0.28 -3.11
C ALA A 12 4.72 0.70 -2.77
N VAL A 13 4.51 1.00 -1.50
CA VAL A 13 3.44 1.91 -1.07
C VAL A 13 3.87 3.37 -1.03
N ALA A 14 5.13 3.68 -1.31
CA ALA A 14 5.60 5.05 -1.32
C ALA A 14 5.05 5.87 -2.48
N ASP A 15 4.66 5.22 -3.56
CA ASP A 15 4.14 5.87 -4.76
C ASP A 15 2.62 6.00 -4.69
N GLY A 16 2.11 7.21 -4.98
CA GLY A 16 0.68 7.50 -4.92
C GLY A 16 -0.15 6.67 -5.90
N THR A 17 0.37 6.46 -7.11
CA THR A 17 -0.33 5.65 -8.10
C THR A 17 -0.48 4.21 -7.60
N ARG A 18 0.58 3.66 -7.03
CA ARG A 18 0.52 2.29 -6.51
C ARG A 18 -0.44 2.18 -5.33
N ARG A 19 -0.50 3.18 -4.45
CA ARG A 19 -1.50 3.18 -3.38
C ARG A 19 -2.92 3.18 -3.95
N ASN A 20 -3.16 3.98 -4.98
CA ASN A 20 -4.47 4.03 -5.63
C ASN A 20 -4.84 2.70 -6.28
N ILE A 21 -3.87 2.02 -6.87
CA ILE A 21 -4.10 0.68 -7.42
C ILE A 21 -4.54 -0.29 -6.31
N LEU A 22 -3.85 -0.26 -5.18
CA LEU A 22 -4.21 -1.12 -4.04
C LEU A 22 -5.63 -0.83 -3.55
N GLU A 23 -6.01 0.44 -3.51
CA GLU A 23 -7.35 0.83 -3.08
C GLU A 23 -8.42 0.30 -4.03
N ARG A 24 -8.16 0.34 -5.33
CA ARG A 24 -9.10 -0.23 -6.30
C ARG A 24 -9.19 -1.74 -6.18
N LEU A 25 -8.05 -2.40 -6.02
CA LEU A 25 -8.01 -3.86 -5.86
C LEU A 25 -8.59 -4.31 -4.53
N HIS A 26 -8.63 -3.43 -3.54
CA HIS A 26 -9.32 -3.69 -2.29
C HIS A 26 -10.83 -3.87 -2.50
N GLN A 27 -11.38 -3.20 -3.50
CA GLN A 27 -12.81 -3.29 -3.81
C GLN A 27 -13.15 -4.58 -4.57
N ARG A 28 -12.33 -4.95 -5.53
CA ARG A 28 -12.50 -6.19 -6.30
C ARG A 28 -11.30 -6.44 -7.19
N GLU A 29 -11.25 -7.62 -7.79
CA GLU A 29 -10.24 -7.95 -8.79
C GLU A 29 -10.43 -7.07 -10.03
N HIS A 30 -9.31 -6.77 -10.71
CA HIS A 30 -9.32 -6.00 -11.95
C HIS A 30 -8.32 -6.59 -12.93
N THR A 31 -8.63 -6.49 -14.22
CA THR A 31 -7.64 -6.72 -15.27
C THR A 31 -6.81 -5.46 -15.44
N VAL A 32 -5.65 -5.58 -16.11
CA VAL A 32 -4.81 -4.42 -16.37
C VAL A 32 -5.56 -3.38 -17.23
N LEU A 33 -6.37 -3.83 -18.17
CA LEU A 33 -7.13 -2.90 -19.01
C LEU A 33 -8.17 -2.13 -18.23
N GLU A 34 -8.83 -2.77 -17.27
CA GLU A 34 -9.78 -2.10 -16.40
C GLU A 34 -9.11 -1.02 -15.53
N LEU A 35 -7.85 -1.23 -15.19
CA LEU A 35 -7.10 -0.26 -14.39
C LEU A 35 -6.57 0.91 -15.24
N CYS A 36 -6.29 0.68 -16.52
CA CYS A 36 -5.71 1.72 -17.38
C CYS A 36 -6.58 2.97 -17.48
N GLU A 37 -7.88 2.80 -17.64
CA GLU A 37 -8.78 3.93 -17.87
C GLU A 37 -8.79 4.94 -16.71
N PRO A 38 -9.07 4.52 -15.46
CA PRO A 38 -9.12 5.48 -14.36
C PRO A 38 -7.79 6.16 -14.08
N PHE A 39 -6.68 5.50 -14.38
CA PHE A 39 -5.36 6.09 -14.16
C PHE A 39 -4.83 6.86 -15.36
N ARG A 40 -5.54 6.79 -16.49
CA ARG A 40 -5.10 7.43 -17.74
C ARG A 40 -3.68 7.06 -18.12
N MET A 41 -3.36 5.78 -17.93
CA MET A 41 -2.05 5.24 -18.20
C MET A 41 -2.10 4.26 -19.34
N THR A 42 -0.97 4.15 -20.03
CA THR A 42 -0.79 3.07 -21.01
C THR A 42 -0.59 1.76 -20.26
N GLN A 43 -0.90 0.67 -20.93
CA GLN A 43 -0.71 -0.65 -20.35
C GLN A 43 0.74 -0.90 -19.92
N PRO A 44 1.77 -0.56 -20.74
CA PRO A 44 3.16 -0.71 -20.30
C PRO A 44 3.50 0.07 -19.05
N SER A 45 3.02 1.31 -18.93
CA SER A 45 3.29 2.13 -17.74
C SER A 45 2.65 1.53 -16.50
N LEU A 46 1.39 1.13 -16.62
CA LEU A 46 0.67 0.52 -15.50
C LEU A 46 1.30 -0.81 -15.10
N SER A 47 1.74 -1.60 -16.07
CA SER A 47 2.37 -2.89 -15.83
C SER A 47 3.63 -2.77 -14.98
N LYS A 48 4.37 -1.68 -15.11
CA LYS A 48 5.55 -1.43 -14.25
C LYS A 48 5.16 -1.29 -12.79
N HIS A 49 4.09 -0.56 -12.52
CA HIS A 49 3.58 -0.43 -11.16
C HIS A 49 3.09 -1.75 -10.60
N LEU A 50 2.38 -2.52 -11.43
CA LEU A 50 1.88 -3.84 -11.03
C LEU A 50 3.04 -4.79 -10.72
N ALA A 51 4.12 -4.72 -11.49
CA ALA A 51 5.30 -5.56 -11.26
C ALA A 51 5.93 -5.25 -9.89
N VAL A 52 6.03 -3.98 -9.52
CA VAL A 52 6.55 -3.59 -8.21
C VAL A 52 5.67 -4.15 -7.10
N LEU A 53 4.35 -4.00 -7.24
CA LEU A 53 3.40 -4.50 -6.26
C LEU A 53 3.44 -6.03 -6.13
N ARG A 54 3.62 -6.73 -7.24
CA ARG A 54 3.74 -8.19 -7.21
C ARG A 54 5.00 -8.65 -6.50
N ARG A 55 6.12 -8.00 -6.77
CA ARG A 55 7.40 -8.36 -6.12
C ARG A 55 7.35 -8.18 -4.61
N SER A 56 6.57 -7.20 -4.16
CA SER A 56 6.41 -6.96 -2.72
C SER A 56 5.39 -7.88 -2.06
N GLY A 57 4.68 -8.69 -2.87
CA GLY A 57 3.66 -9.59 -2.36
C GLY A 57 2.34 -8.93 -2.05
N LEU A 58 2.16 -7.65 -2.42
CA LEU A 58 0.94 -6.91 -2.13
C LEU A 58 -0.21 -7.23 -3.08
N ILE A 59 0.10 -7.78 -4.23
CA ILE A 59 -0.92 -8.24 -5.18
C ILE A 59 -0.51 -9.59 -5.75
N THR A 60 -1.50 -10.36 -6.16
CA THR A 60 -1.32 -11.61 -6.89
C THR A 60 -2.09 -11.52 -8.19
N ALA A 61 -1.78 -12.42 -9.12
CA ALA A 61 -2.45 -12.45 -10.40
C ALA A 61 -2.89 -13.88 -10.70
N ARG A 62 -4.05 -14.00 -11.31
CA ARG A 62 -4.53 -15.29 -11.83
C ARG A 62 -4.98 -15.13 -13.26
N ARG A 63 -4.85 -16.18 -14.02
CA ARG A 63 -5.33 -16.19 -15.40
C ARG A 63 -6.70 -16.85 -15.45
N SER A 64 -7.60 -16.23 -16.21
CA SER A 64 -8.91 -16.80 -16.49
C SER A 64 -9.22 -16.51 -17.96
N GLY A 65 -9.18 -17.55 -18.80
CA GLY A 65 -9.33 -17.40 -20.23
C GLY A 65 -8.20 -16.57 -20.82
N ARG A 66 -8.55 -15.50 -21.50
CA ARG A 66 -7.59 -14.59 -22.14
C ARG A 66 -7.16 -13.46 -21.22
N HIS A 67 -7.73 -13.38 -20.02
CA HIS A 67 -7.51 -12.27 -19.10
C HIS A 67 -6.66 -12.69 -17.93
N ARG A 68 -5.91 -11.70 -17.42
CA ARG A 68 -5.19 -11.84 -16.19
C ARG A 68 -5.82 -10.88 -15.18
N TYR A 69 -6.26 -11.43 -14.05
CA TYR A 69 -6.90 -10.67 -13.00
C TYR A 69 -5.94 -10.46 -11.87
N TYR A 70 -5.85 -9.23 -11.40
CA TYR A 70 -5.04 -8.85 -10.26
C TYR A 70 -5.92 -8.68 -9.04
N ARG A 71 -5.42 -9.12 -7.90
CA ARG A 71 -6.14 -9.03 -6.65
C ARG A 71 -5.20 -8.62 -5.53
N LEU A 72 -5.76 -7.94 -4.52
CA LEU A 72 -5.03 -7.52 -3.35
C LEU A 72 -4.64 -8.73 -2.49
N ALA A 73 -3.40 -8.73 -2.03
CA ALA A 73 -2.92 -9.65 -0.99
C ALA A 73 -2.50 -8.76 0.19
N PRO A 74 -3.37 -8.53 1.17
CA PRO A 74 -3.12 -7.51 2.18
C PRO A 74 -2.11 -7.91 3.26
N GLU A 75 -1.72 -9.18 3.34
CA GLU A 75 -0.88 -9.67 4.42
C GLU A 75 0.41 -8.86 4.62
N PRO A 76 1.16 -8.47 3.57
CA PRO A 76 2.37 -7.69 3.78
C PRO A 76 2.12 -6.32 4.40
N LEU A 77 0.90 -5.77 4.27
CA LEU A 77 0.56 -4.49 4.86
C LEU A 77 0.58 -4.53 6.39
N GLU A 78 0.47 -5.73 6.97
CA GLU A 78 0.60 -5.90 8.41
C GLU A 78 1.95 -5.43 8.93
N GLN A 79 2.99 -5.53 8.12
CA GLN A 79 4.32 -5.08 8.52
C GLN A 79 4.37 -3.56 8.62
N ILE A 80 3.68 -2.87 7.72
CA ILE A 80 3.57 -1.41 7.76
C ILE A 80 2.74 -1.00 8.98
N ALA A 81 1.62 -1.67 9.19
CA ALA A 81 0.74 -1.40 10.33
C ALA A 81 1.48 -1.61 11.66
N ALA A 82 2.23 -2.69 11.77
CA ALA A 82 3.01 -2.99 12.98
C ALA A 82 4.08 -1.94 13.20
N TRP A 83 4.78 -1.56 12.15
CA TRP A 83 5.80 -0.52 12.23
C TRP A 83 5.17 0.81 12.67
N ALA A 84 4.06 1.20 12.04
CA ALA A 84 3.39 2.47 12.34
C ALA A 84 2.79 2.47 13.75
N ALA A 85 2.33 1.33 14.23
CA ALA A 85 1.69 1.21 15.53
C ALA A 85 2.60 1.58 16.69
N GLN A 86 3.90 1.41 16.53
CA GLN A 86 4.86 1.75 17.59
C GLN A 86 4.94 3.26 17.85
N PHE A 87 4.42 4.07 16.91
CA PHE A 87 4.46 5.53 17.03
C PHE A 87 3.14 6.14 17.49
N ARG A 88 2.22 5.32 18.01
CA ARG A 88 0.92 5.81 18.47
C ARG A 88 1.05 6.82 19.59
N ASP A 89 2.03 6.62 20.44
CA ASP A 89 2.29 7.51 21.57
C ASP A 89 3.61 8.23 21.33
N VAL A 90 3.60 9.54 21.54
CA VAL A 90 4.80 10.35 21.41
C VAL A 90 5.21 10.83 22.79
N ARG A 91 6.47 10.57 23.16
CA ARG A 91 7.02 10.97 24.44
C ARG A 91 7.85 12.23 24.25
N ASP A 92 7.53 13.29 25.00
CA ASP A 92 8.29 14.52 24.93
C ASP A 92 9.49 14.50 25.89
N PRO A 93 10.39 15.52 25.84
CA PRO A 93 11.57 15.54 26.70
C PRO A 93 11.25 15.62 28.22
N SER A 94 10.06 16.09 28.59
CA SER A 94 9.66 16.15 29.99
C SER A 94 9.10 14.83 30.52
N GLY A 95 8.96 13.84 29.63
CA GLY A 95 8.44 12.53 29.96
C GLY A 95 6.94 12.37 29.76
N HIS A 96 6.27 13.42 29.32
CA HIS A 96 4.84 13.32 29.00
C HIS A 96 4.62 12.48 27.76
N VAL A 97 3.61 11.63 27.78
CA VAL A 97 3.27 10.76 26.64
C VAL A 97 2.01 11.31 25.99
N TRP A 98 2.14 11.64 24.70
CA TRP A 98 1.02 12.12 23.89
C TRP A 98 0.48 11.00 23.02
N ARG A 99 -0.81 10.75 23.11
CA ARG A 99 -1.47 9.79 22.23
C ARG A 99 -1.82 10.45 20.91
N LEU A 100 -1.93 9.64 19.86
CA LEU A 100 -2.23 10.13 18.52
C LEU A 100 -3.50 10.99 18.49
N THR A 101 -4.53 10.60 19.24
CA THR A 101 -5.79 11.36 19.29
C THR A 101 -5.59 12.76 19.88
N GLN A 102 -4.72 12.90 20.87
CA GLN A 102 -4.40 14.20 21.48
C GLN A 102 -3.63 15.08 20.51
N ILE A 103 -2.70 14.50 19.76
CA ILE A 103 -1.92 15.21 18.76
C ILE A 103 -2.83 15.75 17.66
N ASN A 104 -3.78 14.94 17.21
CA ASN A 104 -4.71 15.36 16.17
C ASN A 104 -5.59 16.53 16.63
N LYS A 105 -6.01 16.53 17.89
CA LYS A 105 -6.74 17.65 18.46
C LYS A 105 -5.94 18.94 18.43
N LEU A 106 -4.65 18.86 18.73
CA LEU A 106 -3.77 20.03 18.70
C LEU A 106 -3.63 20.59 17.28
N LYS A 107 -3.61 19.72 16.27
CA LYS A 107 -3.54 20.16 14.87
C LYS A 107 -4.80 20.85 14.39
N ASP A 108 -5.94 20.46 14.94
CA ASP A 108 -7.23 21.03 14.56
C ASP A 108 -7.56 22.33 15.29
N ALA A 109 -6.79 22.65 16.30
CA ALA A 109 -7.00 23.85 17.11
C ALA A 109 -6.56 25.14 16.39
#